data_aa5700acf39425e12af498f12ae4df18
#
_entry.id   aa5700acf39425e12af498f12ae4df18
#
_cell.length_a   1.000
_cell.length_b   1.000
_cell.length_c   1.000
_cell.angle_alpha   90.00
_cell.angle_beta   90.00
_cell.angle_gamma   90.00
#
_symmetry.space_group_name_H-M   'P 1'
#
loop_
_entity.id
_entity.type
_entity.pdbx_description
1 polymer ?
#
loop_
_entity_poly.entity_id
_entity_poly.type
_entity_poly.pdbx_seq_one_letter_code
_entity_poly.pdbx_strand_id
1 'polypeptide(L)'
;MSVIQAYYSAYYTAMANRSMYSMLSAQNARMGLLQSAGNVSFGSMDLGTLCAMDTQYETQMLSDSISYQMAKAMLKSLKKLQQEDTQRHLNLFG
;
A
#
# COMPACT_ATOMS: atom_id res chain seq x y z
N MET A 1 -24.90 2.85 7.91
CA MET A 1 -23.57 3.48 7.82
C MET A 1 -23.76 4.99 7.65
N SER A 2 -23.02 5.78 8.40
CA SER A 2 -23.08 7.24 8.24
C SER A 2 -22.35 7.66 6.95
N VAL A 3 -22.71 8.84 6.43
CA VAL A 3 -22.05 9.40 5.25
C VAL A 3 -20.56 9.59 5.50
N ILE A 4 -20.20 10.00 6.72
CA ILE A 4 -18.79 10.20 7.11
C ILE A 4 -18.02 8.87 7.09
N GLN A 5 -18.62 7.81 7.64
CA GLN A 5 -18.01 6.47 7.63
C GLN A 5 -17.83 5.96 6.22
N ALA A 6 -18.83 6.18 5.35
CA ALA A 6 -18.73 5.79 3.94
C ALA A 6 -17.61 6.53 3.23
N TYR A 7 -17.45 7.83 3.51
CA TYR A 7 -16.37 8.64 2.94
C TYR A 7 -14.99 8.11 3.36
N TYR A 8 -14.79 7.85 4.65
CA TYR A 8 -13.51 7.34 5.14
C TYR A 8 -13.24 5.93 4.62
N SER A 9 -14.28 5.09 4.52
CA SER A 9 -14.13 3.75 3.95
C SER A 9 -13.62 3.83 2.51
N ALA A 10 -14.21 4.71 1.70
CA ALA A 10 -13.77 4.91 0.31
C ALA A 10 -12.34 5.47 0.25
N TYR A 11 -12.01 6.40 1.13
CA TYR A 11 -10.68 7.01 1.20
C TYR A 11 -9.61 5.96 1.51
N TYR A 12 -9.81 5.15 2.54
CA TYR A 12 -8.82 4.16 2.93
C TYR A 12 -8.75 2.98 1.96
N THR A 13 -9.86 2.65 1.31
CA THR A 13 -9.86 1.65 0.23
C THR A 13 -9.01 2.13 -0.94
N ALA A 14 -9.16 3.39 -1.34
CA ALA A 14 -8.36 3.99 -2.40
C ALA A 14 -6.89 4.06 -2.00
N MET A 15 -6.59 4.40 -0.75
CA MET A 15 -5.22 4.43 -0.23
C MET A 15 -4.58 3.04 -0.28
N ALA A 16 -5.31 2.00 0.16
CA ALA A 16 -4.81 0.63 0.13
C ALA A 16 -4.53 0.18 -1.30
N ASN A 17 -5.43 0.46 -2.24
CA ASN A 17 -5.26 0.08 -3.63
C ASN A 17 -4.09 0.82 -4.27
N ARG A 18 -3.94 2.11 -3.98
CA ARG A 18 -2.83 2.92 -4.49
C ARG A 18 -1.49 2.42 -3.96
N SER A 19 -1.43 2.12 -2.66
CA SER A 19 -0.21 1.62 -2.02
C SER A 19 0.18 0.26 -2.59
N MET A 20 -0.79 -0.62 -2.81
CA MET A 20 -0.54 -1.93 -3.41
C MET A 20 -0.03 -1.79 -4.84
N TYR A 21 -0.66 -0.93 -5.64
CA TYR A 21 -0.24 -0.68 -7.02
C TYR A 21 1.18 -0.10 -7.07
N SER A 22 1.47 0.88 -6.20
CA SER A 22 2.79 1.49 -6.12
C SER A 22 3.86 0.47 -5.72
N MET A 23 3.53 -0.39 -4.75
CA MET A 23 4.45 -1.45 -4.29
C MET A 23 4.76 -2.44 -5.41
N LEU A 24 3.72 -2.89 -6.15
CA LEU A 24 3.90 -3.80 -7.27
C LEU A 24 4.71 -3.16 -8.40
N SER A 25 4.47 -1.88 -8.68
CA SER A 25 5.21 -1.12 -9.68
C SER A 25 6.68 -1.02 -9.31
N ALA A 26 6.98 -0.72 -8.04
CA ALA A 26 8.36 -0.66 -7.54
C ALA A 26 9.04 -2.03 -7.60
N GLN A 27 8.32 -3.09 -7.26
CA GLN A 27 8.83 -4.46 -7.35
C GLN A 27 9.18 -4.84 -8.77
N ASN A 28 8.30 -4.52 -9.74
CA ASN A 28 8.56 -4.79 -11.15
C ASN A 28 9.75 -3.98 -11.67
N ALA A 29 9.86 -2.72 -11.26
CA ALA A 29 10.99 -1.87 -11.63
C ALA A 29 12.31 -2.43 -11.07
N ARG A 30 12.29 -2.93 -9.83
CA ARG A 30 13.45 -3.55 -9.20
C ARG A 30 13.86 -4.83 -9.93
N MET A 31 12.89 -5.66 -10.30
CA MET A 31 13.17 -6.87 -11.08
C MET A 31 13.77 -6.55 -12.44
N GLY A 32 13.22 -5.53 -13.12
CA GLY A 32 13.77 -5.04 -14.39
C GLY A 32 15.21 -4.56 -14.25
N LEU A 33 15.51 -3.86 -13.16
CA LEU A 33 16.86 -3.39 -12.85
C LEU A 33 17.82 -4.57 -12.67
N LEU A 34 17.40 -5.60 -11.94
CA LEU A 34 18.21 -6.80 -11.71
C LEU A 34 18.47 -7.56 -13.01
N GLN A 35 17.46 -7.69 -13.88
CA GLN A 35 17.62 -8.32 -15.17
C GLN A 35 18.58 -7.54 -16.08
N SER A 36 18.46 -6.21 -16.08
CA SER A 36 19.36 -5.35 -16.84
C SER A 36 20.79 -5.46 -16.34
N ALA A 37 20.99 -5.51 -15.03
CA ALA A 37 22.31 -5.66 -14.44
C ALA A 37 22.95 -7.00 -14.80
N GLY A 38 22.14 -8.06 -14.97
CA GLY A 38 22.64 -9.38 -15.38
C GLY A 38 23.00 -9.47 -16.84
N ASN A 39 22.42 -8.60 -17.70
CA ASN A 39 22.61 -8.64 -19.15
C ASN A 39 23.63 -7.62 -19.65
N VAL A 40 24.00 -6.63 -18.84
CA VAL A 40 24.90 -5.57 -19.24
C VAL A 40 26.29 -5.87 -18.69
N SER A 41 27.31 -5.79 -19.57
CA SER A 41 28.70 -5.85 -19.10
C SER A 41 28.94 -4.66 -18.18
N PHE A 42 29.71 -4.89 -17.12
CA PHE A 42 29.96 -3.95 -16.02
C PHE A 42 30.55 -2.59 -16.43
N GLY A 43 30.63 -2.29 -17.73
CA GLY A 43 31.20 -1.03 -18.22
C GLY A 43 30.18 0.08 -18.49
N SER A 44 28.89 -0.18 -18.53
CA SER A 44 27.92 0.81 -18.98
C SER A 44 27.06 1.40 -17.86
N MET A 45 27.12 0.86 -16.63
CA MET A 45 26.38 1.39 -15.51
C MET A 45 27.20 1.28 -14.24
N ASP A 46 27.31 2.39 -13.51
CA ASP A 46 28.04 2.44 -12.26
C ASP A 46 27.35 1.59 -11.20
N LEU A 47 28.10 0.75 -10.50
CA LEU A 47 27.57 -0.09 -9.43
C LEU A 47 26.94 0.75 -8.33
N GLY A 48 27.51 1.93 -8.02
CA GLY A 48 26.96 2.86 -7.05
C GLY A 48 25.58 3.35 -7.45
N THR A 49 25.37 3.65 -8.74
CA THR A 49 24.07 4.08 -9.27
C THR A 49 23.04 2.94 -9.17
N LEU A 50 23.45 1.72 -9.52
CA LEU A 50 22.56 0.56 -9.41
C LEU A 50 22.13 0.31 -7.95
N CYS A 51 23.07 0.39 -7.02
CA CYS A 51 22.77 0.23 -5.59
C CYS A 51 21.86 1.34 -5.08
N ALA A 52 22.05 2.58 -5.53
CA ALA A 52 21.22 3.71 -5.15
C ALA A 52 19.78 3.53 -5.66
N MET A 53 19.62 3.07 -6.90
CA MET A 53 18.30 2.80 -7.47
C MET A 53 17.61 1.66 -6.75
N ASP A 54 18.32 0.58 -6.44
CA ASP A 54 17.76 -0.56 -5.71
C ASP A 54 17.29 -0.13 -4.32
N THR A 55 18.09 0.65 -3.62
CA THR A 55 17.74 1.19 -2.30
C THR A 55 16.51 2.09 -2.38
N GLN A 56 16.39 2.90 -3.43
CA GLN A 56 15.24 3.77 -3.63
C GLN A 56 13.97 2.97 -3.81
N TYR A 57 13.99 1.91 -4.62
CA TYR A 57 12.83 1.03 -4.82
C TYR A 57 12.46 0.30 -3.53
N GLU A 58 13.47 -0.17 -2.79
CA GLU A 58 13.26 -0.85 -1.52
C GLU A 58 12.59 0.08 -0.50
N THR A 59 13.04 1.33 -0.41
CA THR A 59 12.47 2.35 0.47
C THR A 59 11.03 2.65 0.07
N GLN A 60 10.76 2.77 -1.24
CA GLN A 60 9.41 2.99 -1.73
C GLN A 60 8.48 1.83 -1.38
N MET A 61 8.95 0.59 -1.56
CA MET A 61 8.18 -0.61 -1.21
C MET A 61 7.86 -0.66 0.29
N LEU A 62 8.82 -0.29 1.13
CA LEU A 62 8.62 -0.25 2.58
C LEU A 62 7.59 0.81 2.96
N SER A 63 7.71 2.01 2.40
CA SER A 63 6.76 3.09 2.63
C SER A 63 5.34 2.71 2.19
N ASP A 64 5.20 2.10 1.01
CA ASP A 64 3.93 1.64 0.48
C ASP A 64 3.32 0.53 1.33
N SER A 65 4.16 -0.38 1.84
CA SER A 65 3.73 -1.45 2.74
C SER A 65 3.16 -0.89 4.03
N ILE A 66 3.82 0.12 4.61
CA ILE A 66 3.34 0.79 5.83
C ILE A 66 2.01 1.49 5.56
N SER A 67 1.89 2.21 4.45
CA SER A 67 0.64 2.89 4.06
C SER A 67 -0.50 1.88 3.84
N TYR A 68 -0.20 0.76 3.19
CA TYR A 68 -1.18 -0.31 2.97
C TYR A 68 -1.67 -0.89 4.29
N GLN A 69 -0.75 -1.23 5.20
CA GLN A 69 -1.10 -1.80 6.50
C GLN A 69 -1.92 -0.83 7.33
N MET A 70 -1.56 0.47 7.30
CA MET A 70 -2.32 1.51 8.01
C MET A 70 -3.73 1.62 7.44
N ALA A 71 -3.87 1.65 6.12
CA ALA A 71 -5.17 1.73 5.46
C ALA A 71 -6.04 0.53 5.81
N LYS A 72 -5.46 -0.67 5.80
CA LYS A 72 -6.18 -1.90 6.18
C LYS A 72 -6.63 -1.86 7.64
N ALA A 73 -5.77 -1.38 8.54
CA ALA A 73 -6.11 -1.25 9.95
C ALA A 73 -7.26 -0.26 10.16
N MET A 74 -7.24 0.85 9.44
CA MET A 74 -8.32 1.84 9.51
C MET A 74 -9.63 1.30 8.96
N LEU A 75 -9.58 0.54 7.87
CA LEU A 75 -10.77 -0.11 7.31
C LEU A 75 -11.37 -1.12 8.30
N LYS A 76 -10.52 -1.87 8.98
CA LYS A 76 -10.97 -2.82 10.01
C LYS A 76 -11.66 -2.10 11.15
N SER A 77 -11.11 -0.96 11.59
CA SER A 77 -11.71 -0.14 12.65
C SER A 77 -13.06 0.42 12.22
N LEU A 78 -13.17 0.90 10.98
CA LEU A 78 -14.43 1.42 10.44
C LEU A 78 -15.50 0.33 10.37
N LYS A 79 -15.11 -0.87 9.94
CA LYS A 79 -16.02 -2.02 9.89
C LYS A 79 -16.53 -2.37 11.28
N LYS A 80 -15.66 -2.33 12.28
CA LYS A 80 -16.02 -2.60 13.67
C LYS A 80 -17.02 -1.56 14.18
N LEU A 81 -16.78 -0.28 13.91
CA LEU A 81 -17.69 0.80 14.28
C LEU A 81 -19.06 0.61 13.62
N GLN A 82 -19.07 0.22 12.36
CA GLN A 82 -20.31 -0.04 11.63
C GLN A 82 -21.10 -1.19 12.27
N GLN A 83 -20.41 -2.25 12.68
CA GLN A 83 -21.01 -3.39 13.35
C GLN A 83 -21.59 -2.99 14.71
N GLU A 84 -20.85 -2.17 15.46
CA GLU A 84 -21.31 -1.65 16.76
C GLU A 84 -22.56 -0.77 16.60
N ASP A 85 -22.57 0.10 15.60
CA ASP A 85 -23.74 0.95 15.31
C ASP A 85 -24.95 0.13 14.94
N THR A 86 -24.78 -0.90 14.10
CA THR A 86 -25.85 -1.80 13.70
C THR A 86 -26.41 -2.53 14.92
N GLN A 87 -25.54 -3.05 15.77
CA GLN A 87 -25.92 -3.78 16.96
C GLN A 87 -26.66 -2.89 17.95
N ARG A 88 -26.15 -1.67 18.13
CA ARG A 88 -26.81 -0.67 19.00
C ARG A 88 -28.20 -0.32 18.49
N HIS A 89 -28.32 -0.18 17.17
CA HIS A 89 -29.60 0.11 16.53
C HIS A 89 -30.59 -1.04 16.72
N LEU A 90 -30.14 -2.27 16.57
CA LEU A 90 -30.97 -3.46 16.81
C LEU A 90 -31.41 -3.55 18.26
N ASN A 91 -30.55 -3.20 19.21
CA ASN A 91 -30.89 -3.23 20.64
C ASN A 91 -31.94 -2.18 21.00
N LEU A 92 -32.01 -1.07 20.26
CA LEU A 92 -33.04 -0.05 20.47
C LEU A 92 -34.43 -0.53 20.04
N PHE A 93 -34.51 -1.40 19.05
CA PHE A 93 -35.78 -1.89 18.49
C PHE A 93 -36.15 -3.29 18.94
N GLY A 94 -35.27 -3.95 19.61
CA GLY A 94 -35.49 -5.31 19.99
C GLY A 94 -35.25 -5.65 21.40
#